data_f845c5458e4fb155d7c9f5649349469f
#
_entry.id   f845c5458e4fb155d7c9f5649349469f
#
_cell.length_a   1.000
_cell.length_b   1.000
_cell.length_c   1.000
_cell.angle_alpha   90.00
_cell.angle_beta   90.00
_cell.angle_gamma   90.00
#
_symmetry.space_group_name_H-M   'P 1'
#
loop_
_entity.id
_entity.type
_entity.pdbx_description
1 polymer ?
#
loop_
_entity_poly.entity_id
_entity_poly.type
_entity_poly.pdbx_seq_one_letter_code
_entity_poly.pdbx_strand_id
1 'polypeptide(L)' 'MVKFYVNRIKNGGMTIDEVPSLWRKKVEAELAKENI' A
#
# COMPACT_ATOMS: atom_id res chain seq x y z
N MET A 1 -8.25 -0.76 6.24
CA MET A 1 -7.81 -1.67 5.17
C MET A 1 -6.59 -1.16 4.44
N VAL A 2 -6.53 0.16 4.18
CA VAL A 2 -5.37 0.74 3.49
C VAL A 2 -4.09 0.52 4.29
N LYS A 3 -4.14 0.75 5.59
CA LYS A 3 -2.98 0.56 6.45
C LYS A 3 -2.49 -0.87 6.44
N PHE A 4 -3.40 -1.82 6.32
CA PHE A 4 -3.05 -3.22 6.26
C PHE A 4 -2.21 -3.50 5.02
N TYR A 5 -2.63 -2.97 3.88
CA TYR A 5 -1.89 -3.14 2.63
C TYR A 5 -0.53 -2.46 2.70
N VAL A 6 -0.50 -1.24 3.23
CA VAL A 6 0.75 -0.50 3.37
C VAL A 6 1.75 -1.29 4.21
N ASN A 7 1.29 -1.83 5.32
CA ASN A 7 2.14 -2.63 6.19
C ASN A 7 2.71 -3.84 5.46
N ARG A 8 1.87 -4.53 4.71
CA ARG A 8 2.30 -5.72 3.97
C ARG A 8 3.34 -5.37 2.92
N ILE A 9 3.12 -4.27 2.21
CA ILE A 9 4.06 -3.85 1.18
C ILE A 9 5.39 -3.46 1.80
N LYS A 10 5.36 -2.72 2.89
CA LYS A 10 6.58 -2.28 3.57
C LYS A 10 7.39 -3.45 4.10
N ASN A 11 6.71 -4.50 4.53
CA ASN A 11 7.37 -5.69 5.06
C ASN A 11 7.80 -6.66 3.96
N GLY A 12 7.46 -6.35 2.71
CA GLY A 12 7.81 -7.22 1.60
C GLY A 12 6.87 -8.41 1.43
N GLY A 13 5.73 -8.39 2.12
CA GLY A 13 4.78 -9.50 2.05
C GLY A 13 3.91 -9.47 0.81
N MET A 14 3.82 -8.32 0.14
CA MET A 14 3.07 -8.19 -1.10
C MET A 14 3.57 -6.99 -1.88
N THR A 15 3.15 -6.91 -3.14
CA THR A 15 3.53 -5.79 -4.00
C THR A 15 2.29 -4.93 -4.26
N ILE A 16 2.53 -3.71 -4.74
CA ILE A 16 1.44 -2.79 -5.05
C ILE A 16 0.51 -3.37 -6.11
N ASP A 17 1.05 -4.18 -7.00
CA ASP A 17 0.27 -4.80 -8.06
C ASP A 17 -0.76 -5.80 -7.52
N GLU A 18 -0.49 -6.36 -6.35
CA GLU A 18 -1.40 -7.32 -5.72
C GLU A 18 -2.56 -6.64 -5.04
N VAL A 19 -2.48 -5.34 -4.84
CA VAL A 19 -3.56 -4.58 -4.22
C VAL A 19 -4.67 -4.37 -5.24
N PRO A 20 -5.95 -4.63 -4.87
CA PRO A 20 -7.05 -4.37 -5.79
C PRO A 20 -7.00 -2.94 -6.29
N SER A 21 -7.33 -2.73 -7.57
CA SER A 21 -7.23 -1.39 -8.16
C SER A 21 -8.07 -0.38 -7.40
N LEU A 22 -9.15 -0.84 -6.78
CA LEU A 22 -10.00 0.04 -5.99
C LEU A 22 -9.24 0.70 -4.84
N TRP A 23 -8.29 -0.02 -4.25
CA TRP A 23 -7.52 0.45 -3.10
C TRP A 23 -6.13 0.94 -3.47
N ARG A 24 -5.70 0.64 -4.69
CA ARG A 24 -4.32 0.90 -5.10
C ARG A 24 -3.94 2.37 -4.95
N LYS A 25 -4.80 3.26 -5.43
CA LYS A 25 -4.53 4.68 -5.35
C LYS A 25 -4.40 5.16 -3.91
N LYS A 26 -5.26 4.63 -3.04
CA LYS A 26 -5.21 5.00 -1.63
C LYS A 26 -3.94 4.48 -0.98
N VAL A 27 -3.54 3.28 -1.34
CA VAL A 27 -2.32 2.69 -0.80
C VAL A 27 -1.10 3.49 -1.27
N GLU A 28 -1.08 3.88 -2.53
CA GLU A 28 0.01 4.67 -3.06
C GLU A 28 0.11 6.01 -2.34
N ALA A 29 -1.02 6.64 -2.08
CA ALA A 29 -1.04 7.90 -1.37
C ALA A 29 -0.48 7.75 0.04
N GLU A 30 -0.86 6.68 0.71
CA GLU A 30 -0.37 6.41 2.07
C GLU A 30 1.13 6.11 2.07
N LEU A 31 1.59 5.37 1.09
CA LEU A 31 3.00 5.07 0.97
C LEU A 31 3.82 6.34 0.75
N ALA A 32 3.31 7.23 -0.08
CA ALA A 32 3.97 8.51 -0.33
C ALA A 32 4.04 9.35 0.94
N LYS A 33 2.97 9.33 1.72
CA LYS A 33 2.93 10.05 2.99
C LYS A 33 3.97 9.53 3.96
N GLU A 34 4.08 8.22 4.05
CA GLU A 34 4.96 7.60 5.03
C GLU A 34 6.41 7.64 4.60
N ASN A 35 6.64 7.91 3.35
CA ASN A 35 7.98 7.91 2.79
C ASN A 35 8.71 9.24 3.01
N ILE A 36 8.11 10.15 3.72
CA ILE A 36 8.71 11.47 4.01
C ILE A 36 9.71 11.41 5.15
#